data_160ec2878e5ddbaccdda6ad7c51ebaca
#
_entry.id   160ec2878e5ddbaccdda6ad7c51ebaca
#
_cell.length_a   1.000
_cell.length_b   1.000
_cell.length_c   1.000
_cell.angle_alpha   90.00
_cell.angle_beta   90.00
_cell.angle_gamma   90.00
#
_symmetry.space_group_name_H-M   'P 1'
#
loop_
_entity.id
_entity.type
_entity.pdbx_description
1 polymer ?
#
loop_
_entity_poly.entity_id
_entity_poly.type
_entity_poly.pdbx_seq_one_letter_code
_entity_poly.pdbx_strand_id
1 'polypeptide(L)'
;IRRFIQAGMSECEIAAELEWFMRRQGAEKASFDTIVASGWRGALPHGKASDKIVAAGEFVTLDFGALYQGYCSDMTRTLLVNGEGVSAESHPLFNVYQIVLQAQLAAISVIRPGVRCQQVDDAARRVITEAGYGKFFGHNTGHAIGIEVHEEPRFSPRDTTTLQPGMLLTVEPGIYLPGQGGVRIEDVVLVTPQGAEVLYAVPKTVLLTGEA
;
A
#
# COMPACT_ATOMS: atom_id res chain seq x y z
N ILE A 1 -7.83 10.65 -7.23
CA ILE A 1 -7.06 11.41 -6.21
C ILE A 1 -5.73 11.93 -6.74
N ARG A 2 -5.01 11.15 -7.54
CA ARG A 2 -3.70 11.55 -8.09
C ARG A 2 -3.73 12.93 -8.78
N ARG A 3 -4.79 13.22 -9.54
CA ARG A 3 -4.97 14.52 -10.24
C ARG A 3 -5.32 15.67 -9.31
N PHE A 4 -5.86 15.37 -8.14
CA PHE A 4 -6.27 16.38 -7.15
C PHE A 4 -5.09 16.87 -6.31
N ILE A 5 -4.19 15.97 -5.91
CA ILE A 5 -3.08 16.28 -5.00
C ILE A 5 -2.13 17.29 -5.62
N GLN A 6 -1.90 18.40 -4.90
CA GLN A 6 -0.95 19.45 -5.22
C GLN A 6 -0.12 19.83 -3.99
N ALA A 7 1.10 20.32 -4.21
CA ALA A 7 1.87 20.93 -3.14
C ALA A 7 1.10 22.11 -2.52
N GLY A 8 1.18 22.26 -1.22
CA GLY A 8 0.45 23.28 -0.46
C GLY A 8 -0.85 22.77 0.19
N MET A 9 -1.35 21.58 -0.18
CA MET A 9 -2.49 20.95 0.50
C MET A 9 -2.06 20.31 1.81
N SER A 10 -2.96 20.23 2.78
CA SER A 10 -2.75 19.39 3.98
C SER A 10 -3.08 17.92 3.70
N GLU A 11 -2.51 17.02 4.49
CA GLU A 11 -2.87 15.59 4.44
C GLU A 11 -4.37 15.38 4.74
N CYS A 12 -4.95 16.16 5.64
CA CYS A 12 -6.39 16.13 5.95
C CYS A 12 -7.27 16.52 4.75
N GLU A 13 -6.89 17.53 3.97
CA GLU A 13 -7.64 17.91 2.75
C GLU A 13 -7.60 16.77 1.72
N ILE A 14 -6.46 16.10 1.56
CA ILE A 14 -6.31 14.97 0.64
C ILE A 14 -7.17 13.79 1.10
N ALA A 15 -7.16 13.46 2.40
CA ALA A 15 -8.00 12.40 2.96
C ALA A 15 -9.48 12.68 2.78
N ALA A 16 -9.92 13.91 3.07
CA ALA A 16 -11.31 14.33 2.93
C ALA A 16 -11.82 14.21 1.48
N GLU A 17 -11.00 14.61 0.49
CA GLU A 17 -11.35 14.49 -0.93
C GLU A 17 -11.45 13.01 -1.34
N LEU A 18 -10.53 12.16 -0.87
CA LEU A 18 -10.53 10.74 -1.18
C LEU A 18 -11.79 10.05 -0.62
N GLU A 19 -12.14 10.32 0.63
CA GLU A 19 -13.34 9.76 1.26
C GLU A 19 -14.62 10.28 0.61
N TRP A 20 -14.67 11.58 0.27
CA TRP A 20 -15.80 12.16 -0.46
C TRP A 20 -15.97 11.50 -1.83
N PHE A 21 -14.88 11.27 -2.57
CA PHE A 21 -14.91 10.57 -3.85
C PHE A 21 -15.46 9.15 -3.70
N MET A 22 -14.96 8.36 -2.73
CA MET A 22 -15.47 7.01 -2.47
C MET A 22 -16.97 7.02 -2.17
N ARG A 23 -17.44 7.95 -1.34
CA ARG A 23 -18.87 8.09 -1.04
C ARG A 23 -19.71 8.42 -2.27
N ARG A 24 -19.24 9.30 -3.12
CA ARG A 24 -19.94 9.62 -4.39
C ARG A 24 -20.04 8.44 -5.33
N GLN A 25 -19.11 7.50 -5.25
CA GLN A 25 -19.15 6.25 -6.02
C GLN A 25 -20.02 5.17 -5.35
N GLY A 26 -20.65 5.47 -4.23
CA GLY A 26 -21.60 4.57 -3.56
C GLY A 26 -21.08 3.86 -2.32
N ALA A 27 -19.85 4.17 -1.86
CA ALA A 27 -19.36 3.62 -0.61
C ALA A 27 -20.22 4.09 0.59
N GLU A 28 -20.50 3.17 1.52
CA GLU A 28 -21.23 3.45 2.75
C GLU A 28 -20.39 4.32 3.70
N LYS A 29 -19.11 4.08 3.75
CA LYS A 29 -18.07 4.82 4.49
C LYS A 29 -16.69 4.35 4.07
N ALA A 30 -15.64 4.96 4.59
CA ALA A 30 -14.29 4.37 4.57
C ALA A 30 -14.29 3.06 5.37
N SER A 31 -13.55 2.04 4.93
CA SER A 31 -13.42 0.76 5.63
C SER A 31 -12.58 0.88 6.91
N PHE A 32 -11.65 1.83 6.93
CA PHE A 32 -10.81 2.21 8.07
C PHE A 32 -10.46 3.70 7.99
N ASP A 33 -9.76 4.23 9.02
CA ASP A 33 -9.31 5.62 9.03
C ASP A 33 -8.26 5.84 7.92
N THR A 34 -8.57 6.66 6.95
CA THR A 34 -7.71 6.94 5.79
C THR A 34 -6.34 7.43 6.22
N ILE A 35 -5.29 6.78 5.73
CA ILE A 35 -3.91 7.17 5.96
C ILE A 35 -3.47 8.06 4.80
N VAL A 36 -2.98 9.26 5.14
CA VAL A 36 -2.23 10.13 4.25
C VAL A 36 -0.99 10.57 5.00
N ALA A 37 0.18 10.06 4.58
CA ALA A 37 1.44 10.32 5.25
C ALA A 37 2.49 10.78 4.24
N SER A 38 2.91 12.05 4.34
CA SER A 38 3.80 12.69 3.38
C SER A 38 5.19 13.02 3.96
N GLY A 39 6.22 12.99 3.10
CA GLY A 39 7.59 13.27 3.49
C GLY A 39 8.05 12.36 4.63
N TRP A 40 8.63 12.95 5.70
CA TRP A 40 9.13 12.19 6.85
C TRP A 40 8.03 11.37 7.58
N ARG A 41 6.74 11.81 7.51
CA ARG A 41 5.63 11.06 8.11
C ARG A 41 5.33 9.76 7.39
N GLY A 42 5.75 9.60 6.13
CA GLY A 42 5.70 8.32 5.42
C GLY A 42 6.46 7.20 6.13
N ALA A 43 7.35 7.51 7.08
CA ALA A 43 7.99 6.54 7.97
C ALA A 43 7.06 5.98 9.08
N LEU A 44 5.83 6.48 9.17
CA LEU A 44 4.81 6.01 10.12
C LEU A 44 3.85 5.06 9.40
N PRO A 45 3.90 3.74 9.59
CA PRO A 45 3.04 2.78 8.88
C PRO A 45 1.54 3.07 9.03
N HIS A 46 1.14 3.60 10.19
CA HIS A 46 -0.24 3.96 10.54
C HIS A 46 -0.41 5.48 10.70
N GLY A 47 0.32 6.26 9.91
CA GLY A 47 0.30 7.72 9.95
C GLY A 47 -1.00 8.31 9.45
N LYS A 48 -2.03 8.41 10.31
CA LYS A 48 -3.31 9.07 9.98
C LYS A 48 -3.04 10.46 9.41
N ALA A 49 -3.93 10.91 8.52
CA ALA A 49 -3.89 12.25 7.95
C ALA A 49 -3.80 13.33 9.04
N SER A 50 -2.99 14.34 8.82
CA SER A 50 -2.72 15.44 9.74
C SER A 50 -2.77 16.79 9.02
N ASP A 51 -2.58 17.87 9.77
CA ASP A 51 -2.47 19.23 9.21
C ASP A 51 -1.13 19.51 8.52
N LYS A 52 -0.23 18.49 8.42
CA LYS A 52 1.02 18.67 7.68
C LYS A 52 0.73 19.06 6.24
N ILE A 53 1.39 20.12 5.81
CA ILE A 53 1.34 20.57 4.42
C ILE A 53 2.27 19.70 3.56
N VAL A 54 1.75 19.22 2.46
CA VAL A 54 2.50 18.41 1.48
C VAL A 54 3.35 19.32 0.61
N ALA A 55 4.61 18.98 0.44
CA ALA A 55 5.54 19.75 -0.40
C ALA A 55 5.83 19.05 -1.73
N ALA A 56 6.19 19.83 -2.75
CA ALA A 56 6.67 19.28 -4.01
C ALA A 56 7.94 18.44 -3.78
N GLY A 57 8.04 17.31 -4.48
CA GLY A 57 9.16 16.37 -4.35
C GLY A 57 9.07 15.43 -3.15
N GLU A 58 8.04 15.52 -2.30
CA GLU A 58 7.81 14.51 -1.25
C GLU A 58 7.08 13.27 -1.80
N PHE A 59 7.41 12.10 -1.29
CA PHE A 59 6.48 10.97 -1.39
C PHE A 59 5.30 11.18 -0.45
N VAL A 60 4.11 10.80 -0.91
CA VAL A 60 2.89 10.72 -0.12
C VAL A 60 2.32 9.32 -0.23
N THR A 61 2.24 8.62 0.90
CA THR A 61 1.57 7.32 1.00
C THR A 61 0.11 7.55 1.28
N LEU A 62 -0.74 6.98 0.42
CA LEU A 62 -2.19 6.95 0.54
C LEU A 62 -2.60 5.50 0.78
N ASP A 63 -3.21 5.24 1.94
CA ASP A 63 -3.72 3.93 2.29
C ASP A 63 -5.19 4.11 2.70
N PHE A 64 -6.08 3.51 1.93
CA PHE A 64 -7.50 3.76 1.98
C PHE A 64 -8.32 2.59 1.47
N GLY A 65 -9.53 2.50 1.96
CA GLY A 65 -10.49 1.50 1.52
C GLY A 65 -11.93 1.98 1.69
N ALA A 66 -12.84 1.33 0.99
CA ALA A 66 -14.26 1.61 1.02
C ALA A 66 -15.03 0.41 1.61
N LEU A 67 -16.03 0.69 2.44
CA LEU A 67 -17.09 -0.26 2.74
C LEU A 67 -18.18 -0.09 1.69
N TYR A 68 -18.44 -1.14 0.92
CA TYR A 68 -19.44 -1.15 -0.14
C TYR A 68 -20.23 -2.45 -0.12
N GLN A 69 -21.55 -2.36 0.00
CA GLN A 69 -22.46 -3.51 0.08
C GLN A 69 -22.04 -4.58 1.14
N GLY A 70 -21.56 -4.07 2.29
CA GLY A 70 -21.13 -4.91 3.41
C GLY A 70 -19.73 -5.51 3.28
N TYR A 71 -18.97 -5.19 2.23
CA TYR A 71 -17.59 -5.66 2.03
C TYR A 71 -16.60 -4.50 2.06
N CYS A 72 -15.44 -4.77 2.66
CA CYS A 72 -14.31 -3.84 2.73
C CYS A 72 -13.39 -3.98 1.53
N SER A 73 -12.85 -2.86 1.05
CA SER A 73 -11.67 -2.82 0.19
C SER A 73 -10.49 -2.21 0.92
N ASP A 74 -9.29 -2.43 0.40
CA ASP A 74 -8.03 -1.96 0.96
C ASP A 74 -7.00 -1.76 -0.15
N MET A 75 -6.34 -0.60 -0.18
CA MET A 75 -5.32 -0.31 -1.20
C MET A 75 -4.35 0.77 -0.72
N THR A 76 -3.06 0.52 -0.90
CA THR A 76 -2.02 1.53 -0.73
C THR A 76 -1.31 1.87 -2.03
N ARG A 77 -1.07 3.16 -2.25
CA ARG A 77 -0.10 3.68 -3.23
C ARG A 77 0.75 4.77 -2.60
N THR A 78 2.03 4.77 -2.97
CA THR A 78 2.94 5.87 -2.66
C THR A 78 3.16 6.67 -3.95
N LEU A 79 2.78 7.95 -3.93
CA LEU A 79 2.87 8.87 -5.06
C LEU A 79 3.99 9.88 -4.82
N LEU A 80 4.55 10.46 -5.89
CA LEU A 80 5.49 11.56 -5.81
C LEU A 80 4.75 12.87 -6.11
N VAL A 81 4.83 13.82 -5.18
CA VAL A 81 4.19 15.12 -5.35
C VAL A 81 4.93 15.93 -6.40
N ASN A 82 4.24 16.25 -7.49
CA ASN A 82 4.80 16.96 -8.62
C ASN A 82 5.18 18.42 -8.29
N GLY A 83 6.15 18.95 -9.03
CA GLY A 83 6.63 20.33 -8.94
C GLY A 83 7.73 20.60 -9.94
N GLU A 84 8.20 21.84 -10.01
CA GLU A 84 9.28 22.21 -10.92
C GLU A 84 10.56 21.41 -10.64
N GLY A 85 11.10 20.74 -11.65
CA GLY A 85 12.34 19.96 -11.55
C GLY A 85 12.20 18.63 -10.79
N VAL A 86 11.00 18.22 -10.39
CA VAL A 86 10.77 16.95 -9.69
C VAL A 86 10.83 15.80 -10.70
N SER A 87 11.65 14.78 -10.40
CA SER A 87 11.60 13.48 -11.11
C SER A 87 11.68 12.33 -10.10
N ALA A 88 11.08 11.23 -10.44
CA ALA A 88 11.06 10.05 -9.58
C ALA A 88 12.47 9.51 -9.33
N GLU A 89 13.28 9.44 -10.38
CA GLU A 89 14.64 8.86 -10.35
C GLU A 89 15.60 9.67 -9.48
N SER A 90 15.35 10.97 -9.31
CA SER A 90 16.16 11.85 -8.47
C SER A 90 15.74 11.83 -6.99
N HIS A 91 14.61 11.21 -6.65
CA HIS A 91 14.13 11.17 -5.28
C HIS A 91 15.00 10.23 -4.41
N PRO A 92 15.42 10.65 -3.18
CA PRO A 92 16.29 9.83 -2.32
C PRO A 92 15.74 8.42 -2.01
N LEU A 93 14.40 8.27 -1.96
CA LEU A 93 13.74 6.99 -1.69
C LEU A 93 13.35 6.24 -2.98
N PHE A 94 13.79 6.65 -4.17
CA PHE A 94 13.43 5.96 -5.41
C PHE A 94 13.88 4.49 -5.41
N ASN A 95 15.11 4.23 -4.96
CA ASN A 95 15.61 2.85 -4.83
C ASN A 95 14.79 2.05 -3.80
N VAL A 96 14.38 2.67 -2.71
CA VAL A 96 13.48 2.04 -1.71
C VAL A 96 12.15 1.66 -2.35
N TYR A 97 11.59 2.55 -3.18
CA TYR A 97 10.36 2.28 -3.92
C TYR A 97 10.50 1.04 -4.82
N GLN A 98 11.61 0.94 -5.57
CA GLN A 98 11.88 -0.21 -6.45
C GLN A 98 11.99 -1.51 -5.67
N ILE A 99 12.65 -1.49 -4.51
CA ILE A 99 12.78 -2.66 -3.62
C ILE A 99 11.40 -3.11 -3.10
N VAL A 100 10.55 -2.16 -2.64
CA VAL A 100 9.19 -2.47 -2.17
C VAL A 100 8.35 -3.05 -3.30
N LEU A 101 8.43 -2.49 -4.52
CA LEU A 101 7.73 -3.03 -5.68
C LEU A 101 8.19 -4.46 -6.01
N GLN A 102 9.50 -4.71 -6.01
CA GLN A 102 10.04 -6.07 -6.22
C GLN A 102 9.58 -7.04 -5.13
N ALA A 103 9.54 -6.60 -3.87
CA ALA A 103 9.06 -7.42 -2.76
C ALA A 103 7.57 -7.79 -2.91
N GLN A 104 6.73 -6.82 -3.30
CA GLN A 104 5.31 -7.04 -3.54
C GLN A 104 5.08 -8.02 -4.70
N LEU A 105 5.80 -7.84 -5.81
CA LEU A 105 5.72 -8.73 -6.97
C LEU A 105 6.22 -10.15 -6.63
N ALA A 106 7.30 -10.27 -5.84
CA ALA A 106 7.82 -11.56 -5.37
C ALA A 106 6.79 -12.30 -4.50
N ALA A 107 6.12 -11.61 -3.57
CA ALA A 107 5.05 -12.18 -2.76
C ALA A 107 3.88 -12.66 -3.64
N ILE A 108 3.39 -11.83 -4.55
CA ILE A 108 2.28 -12.20 -5.46
C ILE A 108 2.65 -13.42 -6.31
N SER A 109 3.88 -13.51 -6.79
CA SER A 109 4.32 -14.58 -7.70
C SER A 109 4.29 -15.99 -7.09
N VAL A 110 4.34 -16.08 -5.76
CA VAL A 110 4.30 -17.38 -5.05
C VAL A 110 2.89 -17.78 -4.61
N ILE A 111 1.92 -16.87 -4.67
CA ILE A 111 0.54 -17.13 -4.25
C ILE A 111 -0.13 -18.12 -5.20
N ARG A 112 -0.51 -19.27 -4.67
CA ARG A 112 -1.32 -20.32 -5.33
C ARG A 112 -1.86 -21.30 -4.30
N PRO A 113 -2.88 -22.09 -4.61
CA PRO A 113 -3.36 -23.14 -3.71
C PRO A 113 -2.25 -24.05 -3.23
N GLY A 114 -2.27 -24.42 -1.95
CA GLY A 114 -1.29 -25.29 -1.32
C GLY A 114 -0.05 -24.59 -0.75
N VAL A 115 0.20 -23.32 -1.08
CA VAL A 115 1.26 -22.51 -0.46
C VAL A 115 0.84 -22.08 0.94
N ARG A 116 1.75 -22.03 1.89
CA ARG A 116 1.49 -21.53 3.25
C ARG A 116 1.64 -20.01 3.30
N CYS A 117 0.83 -19.36 4.12
CA CYS A 117 0.86 -17.90 4.30
C CYS A 117 2.25 -17.36 4.67
N GLN A 118 2.99 -18.07 5.55
CA GLN A 118 4.38 -17.72 5.88
C GLN A 118 5.31 -17.69 4.66
N GLN A 119 5.10 -18.53 3.65
CA GLN A 119 5.96 -18.56 2.46
C GLN A 119 5.76 -17.33 1.57
N VAL A 120 4.56 -16.74 1.61
CA VAL A 120 4.27 -15.47 0.93
C VAL A 120 4.97 -14.30 1.64
N ASP A 121 4.90 -14.26 2.99
CA ASP A 121 5.64 -13.28 3.78
C ASP A 121 7.16 -13.42 3.57
N ASP A 122 7.69 -14.65 3.62
CA ASP A 122 9.11 -14.94 3.39
C ASP A 122 9.60 -14.43 2.03
N ALA A 123 8.77 -14.53 0.98
CA ALA A 123 9.13 -14.06 -0.36
C ALA A 123 9.33 -12.53 -0.40
N ALA A 124 8.42 -11.75 0.18
CA ALA A 124 8.57 -10.29 0.28
C ALA A 124 9.72 -9.90 1.20
N ARG A 125 9.73 -10.48 2.40
CA ARG A 125 10.69 -10.14 3.46
C ARG A 125 12.13 -10.43 3.06
N ARG A 126 12.35 -11.50 2.32
CA ARG A 126 13.69 -11.85 1.77
C ARG A 126 14.21 -10.75 0.86
N VAL A 127 13.42 -10.27 -0.10
CA VAL A 127 13.83 -9.17 -1.01
C VAL A 127 14.25 -7.94 -0.23
N ILE A 128 13.44 -7.53 0.76
CA ILE A 128 13.72 -6.36 1.58
C ILE A 128 14.96 -6.56 2.45
N THR A 129 15.16 -7.77 2.99
CA THR A 129 16.29 -8.08 3.86
C THR A 129 17.59 -8.15 3.07
N GLU A 130 17.62 -8.80 1.91
CA GLU A 130 18.78 -8.89 1.03
C GLU A 130 19.22 -7.51 0.52
N ALA A 131 18.28 -6.59 0.35
CA ALA A 131 18.55 -5.19 0.04
C ALA A 131 19.05 -4.35 1.24
N GLY A 132 19.17 -4.95 2.45
CA GLY A 132 19.67 -4.28 3.66
C GLY A 132 18.61 -3.54 4.49
N TYR A 133 17.32 -3.64 4.14
CA TYR A 133 16.24 -2.91 4.81
C TYR A 133 15.38 -3.77 5.74
N GLY A 134 15.75 -5.02 6.04
CA GLY A 134 14.94 -5.96 6.82
C GLY A 134 14.42 -5.41 8.16
N LYS A 135 15.23 -4.62 8.88
CA LYS A 135 14.83 -3.99 10.17
C LYS A 135 13.80 -2.86 10.02
N PHE A 136 13.57 -2.40 8.80
CA PHE A 136 12.63 -1.31 8.47
C PHE A 136 11.31 -1.82 7.89
N PHE A 137 11.10 -3.13 7.86
CA PHE A 137 9.84 -3.79 7.50
C PHE A 137 9.26 -4.47 8.75
N GLY A 138 8.49 -3.74 9.54
CA GLY A 138 8.08 -4.11 10.89
C GLY A 138 6.69 -4.74 11.03
N HIS A 139 5.95 -4.99 9.94
CA HIS A 139 4.61 -5.58 9.97
C HIS A 139 4.51 -6.84 9.10
N ASN A 140 3.35 -7.47 9.05
CA ASN A 140 3.04 -8.61 8.20
C ASN A 140 2.97 -8.16 6.73
N THR A 141 3.19 -9.09 5.81
CA THR A 141 3.07 -8.79 4.36
C THR A 141 1.62 -8.61 3.91
N GLY A 142 0.64 -9.02 4.72
CA GLY A 142 -0.78 -8.84 4.42
C GLY A 142 -1.70 -9.64 5.33
N HIS A 143 -2.99 -9.52 5.08
CA HIS A 143 -4.07 -10.16 5.83
C HIS A 143 -5.24 -10.49 4.91
N ALA A 144 -6.12 -11.41 5.34
CA ALA A 144 -7.38 -11.63 4.64
C ALA A 144 -8.31 -10.42 4.84
N ILE A 145 -9.20 -10.22 3.88
CA ILE A 145 -10.15 -9.10 3.85
C ILE A 145 -11.50 -9.60 3.33
N GLY A 146 -12.59 -9.04 3.85
CA GLY A 146 -13.94 -9.39 3.45
C GLY A 146 -14.97 -8.47 4.08
N ILE A 147 -15.74 -8.99 5.03
CA ILE A 147 -16.71 -8.21 5.81
C ILE A 147 -15.98 -7.26 6.77
N GLU A 148 -14.86 -7.73 7.33
CA GLU A 148 -13.96 -6.90 8.11
C GLU A 148 -12.71 -6.55 7.29
N VAL A 149 -12.07 -5.43 7.63
CA VAL A 149 -10.81 -5.03 7.00
C VAL A 149 -9.73 -6.07 7.30
N HIS A 150 -9.63 -6.49 8.56
CA HIS A 150 -8.62 -7.45 9.00
C HIS A 150 -9.28 -8.76 9.37
N GLU A 151 -9.10 -9.76 8.53
CA GLU A 151 -9.53 -11.14 8.77
C GLU A 151 -8.32 -12.09 8.81
N GLU A 152 -8.56 -13.33 9.21
CA GLU A 152 -7.59 -14.42 9.11
C GLU A 152 -7.82 -15.23 7.82
N PRO A 153 -6.73 -15.79 7.22
CA PRO A 153 -5.35 -15.85 7.67
C PRO A 153 -4.54 -14.57 7.34
N ARG A 154 -3.27 -14.53 7.80
CA ARG A 154 -2.33 -13.42 7.56
C ARG A 154 -1.08 -13.89 6.82
N PHE A 155 -0.59 -13.11 5.89
CA PHE A 155 0.77 -13.30 5.36
C PHE A 155 1.79 -12.79 6.38
N SER A 156 2.16 -13.69 7.30
CA SER A 156 3.06 -13.38 8.41
C SER A 156 4.09 -14.49 8.61
N PRO A 157 5.22 -14.22 9.29
CA PRO A 157 6.25 -15.24 9.55
C PRO A 157 5.78 -16.44 10.37
N ARG A 158 4.62 -16.34 11.03
CA ARG A 158 4.11 -17.36 11.96
C ARG A 158 2.88 -18.11 11.44
N ASP A 159 2.22 -17.61 10.40
CA ASP A 159 0.98 -18.21 9.93
C ASP A 159 1.28 -19.35 8.95
N THR A 160 0.93 -20.57 9.35
CA THR A 160 1.11 -21.79 8.58
C THR A 160 -0.13 -22.20 7.79
N THR A 161 -1.18 -21.39 7.79
CA THR A 161 -2.42 -21.65 7.04
C THR A 161 -2.11 -21.85 5.56
N THR A 162 -2.69 -22.88 4.98
CA THR A 162 -2.52 -23.22 3.57
C THR A 162 -3.55 -22.48 2.73
N LEU A 163 -3.08 -21.79 1.70
CA LEU A 163 -3.93 -21.04 0.78
C LEU A 163 -4.86 -21.98 0.00
N GLN A 164 -6.11 -21.53 -0.13
CA GLN A 164 -7.16 -22.22 -0.89
C GLN A 164 -7.80 -21.27 -1.92
N PRO A 165 -8.31 -21.80 -3.03
CA PRO A 165 -9.05 -20.99 -3.99
C PRO A 165 -10.23 -20.25 -3.33
N GLY A 166 -10.42 -19.01 -3.70
CA GLY A 166 -11.47 -18.14 -3.16
C GLY A 166 -11.04 -17.27 -2.00
N MET A 167 -9.85 -17.47 -1.42
CA MET A 167 -9.30 -16.56 -0.41
C MET A 167 -8.92 -15.22 -1.02
N LEU A 168 -9.29 -14.13 -0.33
CA LEU A 168 -8.90 -12.75 -0.64
C LEU A 168 -7.95 -12.24 0.43
N LEU A 169 -6.76 -11.77 0.04
CA LEU A 169 -5.77 -11.24 0.98
C LEU A 169 -5.07 -10.01 0.40
N THR A 170 -4.65 -9.10 1.28
CA THR A 170 -3.78 -7.98 0.91
C THR A 170 -2.33 -8.46 0.71
N VAL A 171 -1.58 -7.75 -0.14
CA VAL A 171 -0.12 -7.91 -0.29
C VAL A 171 0.49 -6.51 -0.26
N GLU A 172 1.04 -6.13 0.89
CA GLU A 172 1.35 -4.75 1.26
C GLU A 172 2.73 -4.53 1.89
N PRO A 173 3.82 -5.11 1.35
CA PRO A 173 5.14 -4.85 1.95
C PRO A 173 5.47 -3.36 1.96
N GLY A 174 6.25 -2.93 2.96
CA GLY A 174 6.69 -1.55 3.11
C GLY A 174 8.05 -1.42 3.75
N ILE A 175 8.72 -0.30 3.49
CA ILE A 175 9.99 0.09 4.12
C ILE A 175 9.79 1.49 4.70
N TYR A 176 10.12 1.64 5.99
CA TYR A 176 9.86 2.86 6.76
C TYR A 176 11.16 3.35 7.40
N LEU A 177 11.69 4.48 6.90
CA LEU A 177 12.99 5.04 7.30
C LEU A 177 12.75 6.25 8.22
N PRO A 178 12.96 6.13 9.54
CA PRO A 178 12.72 7.21 10.49
C PRO A 178 13.40 8.53 10.08
N GLY A 179 12.62 9.62 10.06
CA GLY A 179 13.10 10.96 9.69
C GLY A 179 13.27 11.19 8.18
N GLN A 180 13.14 10.16 7.33
CA GLN A 180 13.30 10.29 5.88
C GLN A 180 11.96 10.11 5.15
N GLY A 181 11.19 9.08 5.50
CA GLY A 181 9.94 8.72 4.85
C GLY A 181 9.76 7.22 4.72
N GLY A 182 8.79 6.80 3.94
CA GLY A 182 8.50 5.39 3.70
C GLY A 182 7.81 5.16 2.37
N VAL A 183 7.73 3.89 2.01
CA VAL A 183 7.03 3.41 0.82
C VAL A 183 6.24 2.16 1.19
N ARG A 184 4.98 2.11 0.81
CA ARG A 184 4.12 0.92 0.80
C ARG A 184 3.40 0.83 -0.54
N ILE A 185 3.30 -0.39 -1.08
CA ILE A 185 2.54 -0.70 -2.29
C ILE A 185 1.68 -1.91 -1.97
N GLU A 186 0.38 -1.78 -2.14
CA GLU A 186 -0.59 -2.77 -1.74
C GLU A 186 -1.64 -3.03 -2.81
N ASP A 187 -2.01 -4.29 -2.95
CA ASP A 187 -3.20 -4.74 -3.65
C ASP A 187 -3.89 -5.86 -2.91
N VAL A 188 -5.20 -6.01 -3.13
CA VAL A 188 -5.93 -7.22 -2.79
C VAL A 188 -5.76 -8.24 -3.91
N VAL A 189 -5.51 -9.47 -3.51
CA VAL A 189 -5.26 -10.61 -4.41
C VAL A 189 -6.26 -11.72 -4.12
N LEU A 190 -6.89 -12.23 -5.17
CA LEU A 190 -7.71 -13.44 -5.14
C LEU A 190 -6.83 -14.66 -5.42
N VAL A 191 -6.89 -15.66 -4.54
CA VAL A 191 -6.31 -16.97 -4.79
C VAL A 191 -7.23 -17.73 -5.74
N THR A 192 -6.76 -17.96 -6.98
CA THR A 192 -7.49 -18.74 -7.98
C THR A 192 -6.95 -20.19 -8.06
N PRO A 193 -7.65 -21.13 -8.68
CA PRO A 193 -7.11 -22.47 -8.90
C PRO A 193 -5.78 -22.49 -9.68
N GLN A 194 -5.49 -21.46 -10.47
CA GLN A 194 -4.30 -21.35 -11.31
C GLN A 194 -3.17 -20.49 -10.69
N GLY A 195 -3.45 -19.74 -9.63
CA GLY A 195 -2.47 -18.84 -9.00
C GLY A 195 -3.11 -17.62 -8.37
N ALA A 196 -2.52 -16.44 -8.57
CA ALA A 196 -2.96 -15.17 -8.02
C ALA A 196 -3.60 -14.28 -9.09
N GLU A 197 -4.72 -13.64 -8.75
CA GLU A 197 -5.33 -12.57 -9.53
C GLU A 197 -5.33 -11.29 -8.70
N VAL A 198 -4.68 -10.23 -9.21
CA VAL A 198 -4.70 -8.91 -8.60
C VAL A 198 -5.97 -8.20 -9.00
N LEU A 199 -6.77 -7.74 -8.04
CA LEU A 199 -8.10 -7.16 -8.31
C LEU A 199 -8.04 -5.69 -8.78
N TYR A 200 -6.89 -5.02 -8.65
CA TYR A 200 -6.75 -3.61 -8.98
C TYR A 200 -5.95 -3.39 -10.26
N ALA A 201 -6.47 -2.56 -11.16
CA ALA A 201 -5.79 -2.16 -12.40
C ALA A 201 -4.95 -0.87 -12.23
N VAL A 202 -4.69 -0.43 -10.99
CA VAL A 202 -3.93 0.80 -10.72
C VAL A 202 -2.43 0.53 -10.89
N PRO A 203 -1.70 1.34 -11.70
CA PRO A 203 -0.26 1.16 -11.87
C PRO A 203 0.50 1.16 -10.54
N LYS A 204 1.58 0.37 -10.51
CA LYS A 204 2.46 0.20 -9.33
C LYS A 204 3.81 0.93 -9.47
N THR A 205 4.06 1.54 -10.61
CA THR A 205 5.24 2.41 -10.81
C THR A 205 5.06 3.72 -10.08
N VAL A 206 6.15 4.44 -9.82
CA VAL A 206 6.06 5.79 -9.24
C VAL A 206 5.24 6.67 -10.18
N LEU A 207 4.18 7.26 -9.65
CA LEU A 207 3.29 8.17 -10.35
C LEU A 207 3.45 9.58 -9.76
N LEU A 208 3.62 10.57 -10.61
CA LEU A 208 3.56 11.98 -10.24
C LEU A 208 2.10 12.40 -10.01
N THR A 209 1.87 13.26 -9.02
CA THR A 209 0.56 13.88 -8.81
C THR A 209 0.29 14.95 -9.87
N GLY A 210 -0.98 15.31 -10.09
CA GLY A 210 -1.37 16.35 -11.06
C GLY A 210 -1.32 15.94 -12.54
N GLU A 211 -0.75 14.78 -12.89
CA GLU A 211 -0.72 14.29 -14.27
C GLU A 211 -2.00 13.53 -14.66
N ALA A 212 -2.29 13.52 -15.95
CA ALA A 212 -3.49 12.89 -16.53
C ALA A 212 -3.44 11.35 -16.54
#